data_d7b4b36eca98f084c71db39e271c35b0
#
_entry.id   d7b4b36eca98f084c71db39e271c35b0
#
_cell.length_a   1.000
_cell.length_b   1.000
_cell.length_c   1.000
_cell.angle_alpha   90.00
_cell.angle_beta   90.00
_cell.angle_gamma   90.00
#
_symmetry.space_group_name_H-M   'P 1'
#
loop_
_entity.id
_entity.type
_entity.pdbx_description
1 polymer ?
#
loop_
_entity_poly.entity_id
_entity_poly.type
_entity_poly.pdbx_seq_one_letter_code
_entity_poly.pdbx_strand_id
1 'polypeptide(L)'
;IEPQIHERLLDSIQRQVNYLCTHLAPARNHRTIALYSIFLASIVFPETADAKNWQDFSLREIYQNVLQDLLPDGVQCELSTDYHHLVLKNYLAIRLLAKLNQINIHPKFDECLNRALDFAMYAHKPDGEVPSFGDGDVRSFEDILLQGASLYQREDLLFVGTRGQQGIAPSQRNAHFDASGYY
;
A
#
# COMPACT_ATOMS: atom_id res chain seq x y z
N ILE A 1 1.97 -27.71 15.71
CA ILE A 1 0.62 -27.94 15.14
C ILE A 1 0.58 -29.40 14.71
N GLU A 2 -0.54 -30.11 14.99
CA GLU A 2 -0.71 -31.49 14.53
C GLU A 2 -0.62 -31.54 12.99
N PRO A 3 0.07 -32.53 12.39
CA PRO A 3 0.26 -32.60 10.94
C PRO A 3 -1.03 -32.52 10.13
N GLN A 4 -2.10 -33.16 10.58
CA GLN A 4 -3.39 -33.14 9.91
C GLN A 4 -4.05 -31.74 9.90
N ILE A 5 -3.86 -30.94 10.97
CA ILE A 5 -4.36 -29.56 11.04
C ILE A 5 -3.55 -28.67 10.07
N HIS A 6 -2.24 -28.88 10.01
CA HIS A 6 -1.37 -28.15 9.09
C HIS A 6 -1.75 -28.40 7.62
N GLU A 7 -1.92 -29.66 7.21
CA GLU A 7 -2.35 -30.02 5.85
C GLU A 7 -3.69 -29.37 5.49
N ARG A 8 -4.68 -29.46 6.37
CA ARG A 8 -5.99 -28.85 6.15
C ARG A 8 -5.93 -27.33 6.04
N LEU A 9 -5.03 -26.67 6.79
CA LEU A 9 -4.78 -25.24 6.70
C LEU A 9 -4.21 -24.87 5.33
N LEU A 10 -3.16 -25.56 4.89
CA LEU A 10 -2.55 -25.33 3.59
C LEU A 10 -3.53 -25.56 2.44
N ASP A 11 -4.31 -26.64 2.45
CA ASP A 11 -5.37 -26.90 1.47
C ASP A 11 -6.41 -25.77 1.42
N SER A 12 -6.80 -25.25 2.59
CA SER A 12 -7.76 -24.16 2.68
C SER A 12 -7.19 -22.87 2.09
N ILE A 13 -5.97 -22.53 2.45
CA ILE A 13 -5.26 -21.35 1.92
C ILE A 13 -5.11 -21.46 0.41
N GLN A 14 -4.64 -22.60 -0.09
CA GLN A 14 -4.45 -22.82 -1.52
C GLN A 14 -5.75 -22.62 -2.30
N ARG A 15 -6.87 -23.18 -1.84
CA ARG A 15 -8.17 -22.98 -2.47
C ARG A 15 -8.61 -21.52 -2.47
N GLN A 16 -8.42 -20.80 -1.36
CA GLN A 16 -8.82 -19.39 -1.26
C GLN A 16 -7.94 -18.50 -2.16
N VAL A 17 -6.63 -18.70 -2.18
CA VAL A 17 -5.74 -17.90 -3.01
C VAL A 17 -5.96 -18.18 -4.50
N ASN A 18 -6.15 -19.44 -4.89
CA ASN A 18 -6.49 -19.80 -6.28
C ASN A 18 -7.85 -19.20 -6.71
N TYR A 19 -8.82 -19.15 -5.80
CA TYR A 19 -10.07 -18.45 -6.06
C TYR A 19 -9.84 -16.95 -6.29
N LEU A 20 -9.08 -16.28 -5.42
CA LEU A 20 -8.75 -14.86 -5.59
C LEU A 20 -8.03 -14.58 -6.92
N CYS A 21 -7.10 -15.44 -7.35
CA CYS A 21 -6.40 -15.27 -8.63
C CYS A 21 -7.35 -15.24 -9.84
N THR A 22 -8.52 -15.87 -9.74
CA THR A 22 -9.51 -15.93 -10.82
C THR A 22 -10.73 -15.02 -10.62
N HIS A 23 -10.88 -14.41 -9.41
CA HIS A 23 -12.05 -13.61 -9.02
C HIS A 23 -11.63 -12.27 -8.41
N LEU A 24 -10.60 -11.62 -8.97
CA LEU A 24 -10.22 -10.28 -8.52
C LEU A 24 -11.33 -9.28 -8.81
N ALA A 25 -11.55 -8.35 -7.88
CA ALA A 25 -12.32 -7.16 -8.16
C ALA A 25 -11.72 -6.41 -9.37
N PRO A 26 -12.54 -5.75 -10.20
CA PRO A 26 -12.05 -5.11 -11.42
C PRO A 26 -11.06 -3.96 -11.14
N ALA A 27 -11.22 -3.25 -10.04
CA ALA A 27 -10.38 -2.09 -9.67
C ALA A 27 -10.52 -1.74 -8.18
N ARG A 28 -9.83 -0.68 -7.75
CA ARG A 28 -9.97 0.03 -6.47
C ARG A 28 -9.48 -0.78 -5.26
N ASN A 29 -9.81 -0.30 -4.05
CA ASN A 29 -9.31 -0.82 -2.78
C ASN A 29 -9.48 -2.35 -2.61
N HIS A 30 -10.63 -2.92 -3.01
CA HIS A 30 -10.87 -4.37 -2.93
C HIS A 30 -9.87 -5.19 -3.75
N ARG A 31 -9.51 -4.68 -4.96
CA ARG A 31 -8.49 -5.34 -5.77
C ARG A 31 -7.13 -5.27 -5.10
N THR A 32 -6.76 -4.10 -4.55
CA THR A 32 -5.48 -3.89 -3.85
C THR A 32 -5.34 -4.82 -2.65
N ILE A 33 -6.39 -4.97 -1.82
CA ILE A 33 -6.40 -5.88 -0.67
C ILE A 33 -6.24 -7.33 -1.12
N ALA A 34 -6.97 -7.76 -2.16
CA ALA A 34 -6.87 -9.12 -2.69
C ALA A 34 -5.45 -9.42 -3.21
N LEU A 35 -4.86 -8.49 -3.97
CA LEU A 35 -3.50 -8.63 -4.50
C LEU A 35 -2.44 -8.68 -3.40
N TYR A 36 -2.57 -7.84 -2.35
CA TYR A 36 -1.73 -7.93 -1.16
C TYR A 36 -1.83 -9.31 -0.50
N SER A 37 -3.05 -9.84 -0.36
CA SER A 37 -3.28 -11.15 0.26
C SER A 37 -2.64 -12.30 -0.54
N ILE A 38 -2.76 -12.27 -1.88
CA ILE A 38 -2.11 -13.26 -2.77
C ILE A 38 -0.59 -13.18 -2.65
N PHE A 39 -0.03 -11.96 -2.69
CA PHE A 39 1.41 -11.74 -2.57
C PHE A 39 1.94 -12.22 -1.21
N LEU A 40 1.25 -11.87 -0.13
CA LEU A 40 1.58 -12.30 1.23
C LEU A 40 1.57 -13.82 1.34
N ALA A 41 0.52 -14.49 0.83
CA ALA A 41 0.41 -15.94 0.86
C ALA A 41 1.56 -16.63 0.12
N SER A 42 2.01 -16.07 -1.01
CA SER A 42 3.14 -16.60 -1.78
C SER A 42 4.47 -16.59 -1.02
N ILE A 43 4.60 -15.68 -0.04
CA ILE A 43 5.81 -15.53 0.78
C ILE A 43 5.71 -16.37 2.06
N VAL A 44 4.53 -16.39 2.68
CA VAL A 44 4.33 -17.06 3.99
C VAL A 44 4.21 -18.58 3.85
N PHE A 45 3.73 -19.05 2.70
CA PHE A 45 3.51 -20.47 2.43
C PHE A 45 4.30 -20.94 1.19
N PRO A 46 5.64 -20.81 1.21
CA PRO A 46 6.50 -21.12 0.07
C PRO A 46 6.50 -22.62 -0.29
N GLU A 47 6.08 -23.49 0.62
CA GLU A 47 5.94 -24.92 0.44
C GLU A 47 4.74 -25.34 -0.42
N THR A 48 3.80 -24.45 -0.66
CA THR A 48 2.65 -24.71 -1.54
C THR A 48 3.09 -24.81 -2.99
N ALA A 49 2.58 -25.78 -3.73
CA ALA A 49 2.93 -25.98 -5.14
C ALA A 49 2.67 -24.75 -6.03
N ASP A 50 1.68 -23.93 -5.67
CA ASP A 50 1.27 -22.74 -6.41
C ASP A 50 1.97 -21.45 -5.96
N ALA A 51 2.80 -21.46 -4.91
CA ALA A 51 3.39 -20.25 -4.31
C ALA A 51 4.12 -19.37 -5.35
N LYS A 52 4.90 -19.98 -6.24
CA LYS A 52 5.59 -19.25 -7.31
C LYS A 52 4.62 -18.63 -8.32
N ASN A 53 3.57 -19.35 -8.69
CA ASN A 53 2.53 -18.84 -9.60
C ASN A 53 1.79 -17.65 -8.98
N TRP A 54 1.47 -17.71 -7.69
CA TRP A 54 0.85 -16.61 -6.95
C TRP A 54 1.73 -15.38 -6.91
N GLN A 55 3.04 -15.58 -6.68
CA GLN A 55 4.01 -14.48 -6.66
C GLN A 55 4.08 -13.79 -8.03
N ASP A 56 4.27 -14.54 -9.10
CA ASP A 56 4.40 -14.00 -10.45
C ASP A 56 3.10 -13.32 -10.91
N PHE A 57 1.96 -13.93 -10.59
CA PHE A 57 0.64 -13.35 -10.85
C PHE A 57 0.46 -12.04 -10.10
N SER A 58 0.64 -12.06 -8.77
CA SER A 58 0.39 -10.87 -7.94
C SER A 58 1.31 -9.72 -8.29
N LEU A 59 2.61 -9.95 -8.54
CA LEU A 59 3.55 -8.89 -8.94
C LEU A 59 3.15 -8.20 -10.24
N ARG A 60 2.71 -8.98 -11.24
CA ARG A 60 2.22 -8.41 -12.50
C ARG A 60 0.96 -7.57 -12.29
N GLU A 61 -0.01 -8.11 -11.56
CA GLU A 61 -1.28 -7.45 -11.31
C GLU A 61 -1.13 -6.23 -10.39
N ILE A 62 -0.26 -6.28 -9.36
CA ILE A 62 0.07 -5.15 -8.48
C ILE A 62 0.65 -4.00 -9.29
N TYR A 63 1.55 -4.27 -10.24
CA TYR A 63 2.12 -3.23 -11.09
C TYR A 63 1.06 -2.55 -11.95
N GLN A 64 0.15 -3.30 -12.56
CA GLN A 64 -0.95 -2.73 -13.33
C GLN A 64 -1.93 -1.96 -12.44
N ASN A 65 -2.23 -2.50 -11.26
CA ASN A 65 -3.20 -1.92 -10.34
C ASN A 65 -2.72 -0.58 -9.77
N VAL A 66 -1.46 -0.45 -9.37
CA VAL A 66 -0.93 0.81 -8.81
C VAL A 66 -1.01 1.97 -9.81
N LEU A 67 -0.84 1.69 -11.11
CA LEU A 67 -0.95 2.69 -12.18
C LEU A 67 -2.39 3.15 -12.45
N GLN A 68 -3.38 2.35 -12.05
CA GLN A 68 -4.81 2.66 -12.21
C GLN A 68 -5.41 3.23 -10.92
N ASP A 69 -4.92 2.78 -9.79
CA ASP A 69 -5.46 3.09 -8.45
C ASP A 69 -4.96 4.43 -7.93
N LEU A 70 -3.72 4.79 -8.28
CA LEU A 70 -3.12 6.08 -7.94
C LEU A 70 -3.10 7.00 -9.16
N LEU A 71 -3.72 8.17 -9.01
CA LEU A 71 -3.72 9.22 -10.05
C LEU A 71 -2.29 9.74 -10.31
N PRO A 72 -2.05 10.48 -11.40
CA PRO A 72 -0.73 11.01 -11.72
C PRO A 72 -0.06 11.83 -10.61
N ASP A 73 -0.85 12.48 -9.75
CA ASP A 73 -0.41 13.24 -8.58
C ASP A 73 -0.27 12.41 -7.30
N GLY A 74 -0.56 11.10 -7.37
CA GLY A 74 -0.42 10.16 -6.26
C GLY A 74 -1.67 9.96 -5.41
N VAL A 75 -2.73 10.73 -5.63
CA VAL A 75 -3.99 10.57 -4.87
C VAL A 75 -4.72 9.31 -5.33
N GLN A 76 -5.32 8.59 -4.40
CA GLN A 76 -6.09 7.39 -4.72
C GLN A 76 -7.39 7.75 -5.46
N CYS A 77 -7.73 7.00 -6.50
CA CYS A 77 -8.74 7.34 -7.50
C CYS A 77 -10.18 7.46 -6.96
N GLU A 78 -10.48 6.99 -5.77
CA GLU A 78 -11.79 7.14 -5.13
C GLU A 78 -11.94 8.50 -4.42
N LEU A 79 -10.87 9.31 -4.37
CA LEU A 79 -10.84 10.65 -3.79
C LEU A 79 -11.33 10.69 -2.33
N SER A 80 -11.11 9.61 -1.59
CA SER A 80 -11.38 9.51 -0.17
C SER A 80 -10.05 9.44 0.60
N THR A 81 -9.90 10.25 1.62
CA THR A 81 -8.70 10.22 2.49
C THR A 81 -8.59 8.91 3.24
N ASP A 82 -9.71 8.29 3.62
CA ASP A 82 -9.72 6.99 4.28
C ASP A 82 -9.27 5.86 3.34
N TYR A 83 -9.80 5.82 2.11
CA TYR A 83 -9.35 4.83 1.11
C TYR A 83 -7.93 5.08 0.63
N HIS A 84 -7.47 6.34 0.59
CA HIS A 84 -6.07 6.63 0.33
C HIS A 84 -5.16 5.99 1.39
N HIS A 85 -5.48 6.13 2.68
CA HIS A 85 -4.75 5.47 3.76
C HIS A 85 -4.75 3.95 3.61
N LEU A 86 -5.95 3.36 3.43
CA LEU A 86 -6.12 1.91 3.30
C LEU A 86 -5.30 1.33 2.15
N VAL A 87 -5.37 1.95 0.98
CA VAL A 87 -4.68 1.49 -0.23
C VAL A 87 -3.16 1.68 -0.11
N LEU A 88 -2.73 2.87 0.32
CA LEU A 88 -1.30 3.15 0.47
C LEU A 88 -0.65 2.25 1.52
N LYS A 89 -1.32 1.97 2.63
CA LYS A 89 -0.85 1.02 3.65
C LYS A 89 -0.60 -0.38 3.08
N ASN A 90 -1.50 -0.88 2.23
CA ASN A 90 -1.31 -2.17 1.56
C ASN A 90 -0.13 -2.15 0.58
N TYR A 91 0.01 -1.10 -0.22
CA TYR A 91 1.15 -0.98 -1.15
C TYR A 91 2.50 -0.85 -0.42
N LEU A 92 2.56 -0.08 0.68
CA LEU A 92 3.76 0.01 1.51
C LEU A 92 4.12 -1.34 2.13
N ALA A 93 3.12 -2.12 2.57
CA ALA A 93 3.33 -3.48 3.08
C ALA A 93 3.88 -4.41 1.99
N ILE A 94 3.32 -4.36 0.76
CA ILE A 94 3.85 -5.10 -0.40
C ILE A 94 5.32 -4.73 -0.64
N ARG A 95 5.63 -3.44 -0.64
CA ARG A 95 7.01 -2.96 -0.88
C ARG A 95 7.98 -3.41 0.20
N LEU A 96 7.56 -3.36 1.47
CA LEU A 96 8.35 -3.84 2.59
C LEU A 96 8.61 -5.34 2.50
N LEU A 97 7.58 -6.14 2.26
CA LEU A 97 7.69 -7.59 2.08
C LEU A 97 8.63 -7.94 0.92
N ALA A 98 8.51 -7.25 -0.20
CA ALA A 98 9.40 -7.44 -1.34
C ALA A 98 10.86 -7.14 -0.98
N LYS A 99 11.13 -6.03 -0.26
CA LYS A 99 12.47 -5.66 0.21
C LYS A 99 13.05 -6.73 1.14
N LEU A 100 12.27 -7.19 2.12
CA LEU A 100 12.71 -8.19 3.10
C LEU A 100 13.01 -9.55 2.46
N ASN A 101 12.32 -9.90 1.38
CA ASN A 101 12.47 -11.17 0.68
C ASN A 101 13.29 -11.06 -0.62
N GLN A 102 13.96 -9.92 -0.86
CA GLN A 102 14.80 -9.67 -2.04
C GLN A 102 14.04 -9.88 -3.37
N ILE A 103 12.75 -9.58 -3.38
CA ILE A 103 11.89 -9.65 -4.56
C ILE A 103 11.94 -8.31 -5.29
N ASN A 104 12.27 -8.35 -6.59
CA ASN A 104 12.29 -7.15 -7.41
C ASN A 104 10.89 -6.68 -7.77
N ILE A 105 10.64 -5.40 -7.54
CA ILE A 105 9.43 -4.69 -7.99
C ILE A 105 9.84 -3.65 -9.03
N HIS A 106 8.97 -3.39 -10.00
CA HIS A 106 9.24 -2.41 -11.06
C HIS A 106 9.45 -1.00 -10.45
N PRO A 107 10.52 -0.24 -10.84
CA PRO A 107 10.84 1.06 -10.24
C PRO A 107 9.69 2.08 -10.25
N LYS A 108 8.83 2.03 -11.26
CA LYS A 108 7.64 2.87 -11.37
C LYS A 108 6.68 2.73 -10.17
N PHE A 109 6.67 1.56 -9.52
CA PHE A 109 5.90 1.34 -8.30
C PHE A 109 6.37 2.28 -7.18
N ASP A 110 7.67 2.36 -6.94
CA ASP A 110 8.23 3.26 -5.92
C ASP A 110 7.97 4.74 -6.25
N GLU A 111 7.99 5.13 -7.53
CA GLU A 111 7.61 6.49 -7.94
C GLU A 111 6.15 6.81 -7.62
N CYS A 112 5.23 5.86 -7.86
CA CYS A 112 3.81 6.02 -7.52
C CYS A 112 3.61 6.16 -6.01
N LEU A 113 4.29 5.31 -5.21
CA LEU A 113 4.19 5.37 -3.74
C LEU A 113 4.77 6.68 -3.18
N ASN A 114 5.88 7.19 -3.72
CA ASN A 114 6.42 8.45 -3.25
C ASN A 114 5.45 9.61 -3.49
N ARG A 115 4.78 9.69 -4.66
CA ARG A 115 3.74 10.70 -4.88
C ARG A 115 2.53 10.53 -3.96
N ALA A 116 2.13 9.28 -3.69
CA ALA A 116 1.04 9.02 -2.74
C ALA A 116 1.41 9.42 -1.30
N LEU A 117 2.66 9.24 -0.91
CA LEU A 117 3.20 9.73 0.36
C LEU A 117 3.29 11.25 0.42
N ASP A 118 3.55 11.92 -0.72
CA ASP A 118 3.50 13.39 -0.77
C ASP A 118 2.08 13.89 -0.47
N PHE A 119 1.04 13.31 -1.07
CA PHE A 119 -0.33 13.65 -0.73
C PHE A 119 -0.63 13.38 0.75
N ALA A 120 -0.27 12.21 1.26
CA ALA A 120 -0.48 11.86 2.66
C ALA A 120 0.19 12.86 3.61
N MET A 121 1.39 13.34 3.28
CA MET A 121 2.15 14.32 4.05
C MET A 121 1.45 15.69 4.09
N TYR A 122 0.97 16.17 2.96
CA TYR A 122 0.33 17.50 2.87
C TYR A 122 -1.12 17.51 3.36
N ALA A 123 -1.81 16.35 3.32
CA ALA A 123 -3.15 16.22 3.89
C ALA A 123 -3.13 16.12 5.43
N HIS A 124 -1.98 15.80 6.03
CA HIS A 124 -1.82 15.60 7.47
C HIS A 124 -1.72 16.96 8.19
N LYS A 125 -2.69 17.25 9.06
CA LYS A 125 -2.70 18.48 9.86
C LYS A 125 -1.67 18.42 11.00
N PRO A 126 -1.26 19.59 11.56
CA PRO A 126 -0.31 19.64 12.67
C PRO A 126 -0.79 18.92 13.95
N ASP A 127 -2.10 18.75 14.12
CA ASP A 127 -2.70 17.99 15.24
C ASP A 127 -2.60 16.47 15.08
N GLY A 128 -2.15 16.00 13.92
CA GLY A 128 -1.99 14.57 13.61
C GLY A 128 -3.22 13.94 12.96
N GLU A 129 -4.24 14.73 12.65
CA GLU A 129 -5.43 14.24 11.95
C GLU A 129 -5.40 14.59 10.46
N VAL A 130 -6.11 13.81 9.67
CA VAL A 130 -6.40 14.08 8.26
C VAL A 130 -7.89 14.37 8.12
N PRO A 131 -8.30 15.43 7.39
CA PRO A 131 -9.71 15.70 7.16
C PRO A 131 -10.40 14.51 6.49
N SER A 132 -11.64 14.24 6.87
CA SER A 132 -12.48 13.26 6.18
C SER A 132 -13.01 13.86 4.88
N PHE A 133 -12.32 13.58 3.77
CA PHE A 133 -12.82 13.89 2.44
C PHE A 133 -13.36 12.62 1.76
N GLY A 134 -14.53 12.76 1.12
CA GLY A 134 -15.21 11.65 0.48
C GLY A 134 -15.87 10.71 1.49
N ASP A 135 -15.88 9.43 1.16
CA ASP A 135 -16.44 8.36 2.00
C ASP A 135 -15.37 7.85 2.98
N GLY A 136 -15.57 8.09 4.25
CA GLY A 136 -14.64 7.63 5.30
C GLY A 136 -14.64 8.50 6.55
N ASP A 137 -13.88 8.06 7.54
CA ASP A 137 -13.74 8.72 8.84
C ASP A 137 -12.46 9.57 8.91
N VAL A 138 -12.41 10.44 9.92
CA VAL A 138 -11.18 11.15 10.29
C VAL A 138 -10.13 10.12 10.73
N ARG A 139 -8.93 10.23 10.16
CA ARG A 139 -7.81 9.33 10.47
C ARG A 139 -6.53 10.09 10.75
N SER A 140 -5.56 9.40 11.31
CA SER A 140 -4.16 9.80 11.30
C SER A 140 -3.42 9.03 10.20
N PHE A 141 -2.49 9.70 9.52
CA PHE A 141 -1.59 9.07 8.55
C PHE A 141 -0.19 8.81 9.12
N GLU A 142 -0.02 8.97 10.44
CA GLU A 142 1.28 8.78 11.10
C GLU A 142 1.92 7.44 10.77
N ASP A 143 1.15 6.34 10.77
CA ASP A 143 1.66 5.00 10.51
C ASP A 143 2.24 4.86 9.10
N ILE A 144 1.55 5.35 8.07
CA ILE A 144 2.02 5.29 6.68
C ILE A 144 3.15 6.27 6.40
N LEU A 145 3.15 7.45 7.04
CA LEU A 145 4.24 8.42 6.92
C LEU A 145 5.54 7.88 7.53
N LEU A 146 5.48 7.30 8.73
CA LEU A 146 6.64 6.70 9.38
C LEU A 146 7.16 5.48 8.62
N GLN A 147 6.26 4.65 8.07
CA GLN A 147 6.66 3.54 7.21
C GLN A 147 7.32 4.01 5.91
N GLY A 148 6.76 5.03 5.27
CA GLY A 148 7.34 5.66 4.09
C GLY A 148 8.70 6.29 4.35
N ALA A 149 8.84 7.02 5.47
CA ALA A 149 10.10 7.59 5.92
C ALA A 149 11.20 6.53 6.04
N SER A 150 10.89 5.41 6.67
CA SER A 150 11.82 4.29 6.84
C SER A 150 12.17 3.59 5.52
N LEU A 151 11.20 3.37 4.63
CA LEU A 151 11.40 2.69 3.35
C LEU A 151 12.25 3.50 2.38
N TYR A 152 12.02 4.81 2.31
CA TYR A 152 12.60 5.72 1.32
C TYR A 152 13.61 6.71 1.89
N GLN A 153 13.91 6.61 3.20
CA GLN A 153 14.85 7.51 3.91
C GLN A 153 14.47 8.99 3.74
N ARG A 154 13.17 9.27 3.90
CA ARG A 154 12.59 10.60 3.71
C ARG A 154 12.42 11.32 5.06
N GLU A 155 13.26 12.32 5.29
CA GLU A 155 13.28 13.13 6.51
C GLU A 155 12.04 14.03 6.65
N ASP A 156 11.46 14.47 5.54
CA ASP A 156 10.21 15.25 5.52
C ASP A 156 9.01 14.43 5.98
N LEU A 157 8.89 13.18 5.54
CA LEU A 157 7.86 12.26 6.03
C LEU A 157 8.05 11.95 7.52
N LEU A 158 9.30 11.79 7.96
CA LEU A 158 9.62 11.59 9.38
C LEU A 158 9.21 12.80 10.21
N PHE A 159 9.48 14.02 9.72
CA PHE A 159 9.09 15.25 10.39
C PHE A 159 7.59 15.34 10.59
N VAL A 160 6.79 15.14 9.54
CA VAL A 160 5.33 15.23 9.64
C VAL A 160 4.75 14.07 10.46
N GLY A 161 5.20 12.84 10.23
CA GLY A 161 4.75 11.66 10.96
C GLY A 161 5.09 11.67 12.45
N THR A 162 6.12 12.43 12.87
CA THR A 162 6.48 12.63 14.28
C THR A 162 5.97 13.96 14.86
N ARG A 163 5.12 14.68 14.13
CA ARG A 163 4.62 16.02 14.52
C ARG A 163 5.76 17.00 14.84
N GLY A 164 6.78 17.01 14.00
CA GLY A 164 7.93 17.89 14.11
C GLY A 164 8.98 17.51 15.16
N GLN A 165 8.89 16.33 15.77
CA GLN A 165 9.85 15.90 16.80
C GLN A 165 11.16 15.36 16.19
N GLN A 166 11.11 14.81 14.97
CA GLN A 166 12.27 14.23 14.27
C GLN A 166 12.22 14.61 12.79
N GLY A 167 13.37 14.47 12.11
CA GLY A 167 13.45 14.74 10.68
C GLY A 167 13.63 16.21 10.34
N ILE A 168 13.41 16.54 9.08
CA ILE A 168 13.58 17.89 8.50
C ILE A 168 12.25 18.33 7.91
N ALA A 169 11.79 19.54 8.24
CA ALA A 169 10.54 20.07 7.72
C ALA A 169 10.51 20.07 6.18
N PRO A 170 9.34 19.78 5.56
CA PRO A 170 9.18 19.89 4.12
C PRO A 170 9.62 21.26 3.60
N SER A 171 10.29 21.28 2.44
CA SER A 171 10.78 22.53 1.84
C SER A 171 9.66 23.46 1.37
N GLN A 172 8.51 22.90 1.03
CA GLN A 172 7.32 23.64 0.64
C GLN A 172 6.25 23.52 1.74
N ARG A 173 5.49 24.59 1.94
CA ARG A 173 4.44 24.65 2.96
C ARG A 173 3.07 24.21 2.44
N ASN A 174 2.89 24.15 1.15
CA ASN A 174 1.66 23.76 0.45
C ASN A 174 2.02 22.97 -0.81
N ALA A 175 1.08 22.18 -1.27
CA ALA A 175 1.20 21.43 -2.52
C ALA A 175 -0.13 21.50 -3.29
N HIS A 176 -0.06 21.27 -4.60
CA HIS A 176 -1.21 21.18 -5.49
C HIS A 176 -1.25 19.79 -6.09
N PHE A 177 -2.42 19.18 -6.08
CA PHE A 177 -2.70 17.85 -6.62
C PHE A 177 -3.72 17.98 -7.75
N ASP A 178 -3.23 18.44 -8.91
CA ASP A 178 -4.07 18.90 -10.02
C ASP A 178 -4.94 17.79 -10.61
N ALA A 179 -4.44 16.55 -10.67
CA ALA A 179 -5.19 15.42 -11.26
C ALA A 179 -6.39 15.02 -10.37
N SER A 180 -6.29 15.22 -9.07
CA SER A 180 -7.34 14.90 -8.10
C SER A 180 -8.18 16.12 -7.69
N GLY A 181 -7.70 17.34 -7.95
CA GLY A 181 -8.38 18.60 -7.59
C GLY A 181 -8.22 18.99 -6.13
N TYR A 182 -7.19 18.54 -5.43
CA TYR A 182 -6.83 18.98 -4.09
C TYR A 182 -5.83 20.16 -4.15
N TYR A 183 -6.16 21.25 -3.41
CA TYR A 183 -5.39 22.50 -3.39
C TYR A 183 -5.19 23.02 -1.96
#